data_84b546525885912a40f3ce55041c8b22
#
_entry.id   84b546525885912a40f3ce55041c8b22
#
_cell.length_a   1.000
_cell.length_b   1.000
_cell.length_c   1.000
_cell.angle_alpha   90.00
_cell.angle_beta   90.00
_cell.angle_gamma   90.00
#
_symmetry.space_group_name_H-M   'P 1'
#
loop_
_entity.id
_entity.type
_entity.pdbx_description
1 polymer ?
#
loop_
_entity_poly.entity_id
_entity_poly.type
_entity_poly.pdbx_seq_one_letter_code
_entity_poly.pdbx_strand_id
1 'polypeptide(L)'
;MKISNLYMQEKKYSKQKKRYITIRKPIFEVLYGNEVRPMLRDLPEKVFQIIFNRIMTIYPNLLMLAALGAFAGLRPSEACNVRRTDSPLGAGIRFEMADGNIKNIFIDLKKELVLRSDLVSVGKIKKEREQRVYPAFLEVFYACYQRYMSYIQGRKYEAKYGALTLTRDGKAFAYDSYRKAFHDVVEACIPEMLASDDFEVVTYGQLLMEKQISPHIFRHWFSVKLTLYGEGVEGLMYWRGDKSPESALTYINNKSDLERQYEKVSSEIFNYSLWKSEKQQMALKEGMHD
;
A
#
# COMPACT_ATOMS: atom_id res chain seq x y z
N MET A 1 28.02 -2.35 41.28
CA MET A 1 27.23 -3.51 40.90
C MET A 1 27.67 -3.99 39.54
N LYS A 2 28.15 -5.24 39.38
CA LYS A 2 28.61 -5.69 38.04
C LYS A 2 27.40 -6.01 37.17
N ILE A 3 27.42 -5.54 35.91
CA ILE A 3 26.33 -5.75 34.91
C ILE A 3 25.98 -7.23 34.74
N SER A 4 26.94 -8.14 34.98
CA SER A 4 26.74 -9.60 34.96
C SER A 4 25.68 -10.12 35.94
N ASN A 5 25.38 -9.38 37.01
CA ASN A 5 24.43 -9.78 38.04
C ASN A 5 22.97 -9.39 37.73
N LEU A 6 22.73 -8.72 36.57
CA LEU A 6 21.41 -8.28 36.15
C LEU A 6 20.71 -9.30 35.22
N TYR A 7 21.38 -10.43 34.90
CA TYR A 7 20.87 -11.44 34.00
C TYR A 7 20.92 -12.83 34.60
N MET A 8 19.85 -13.59 34.43
CA MET A 8 19.85 -15.05 34.72
C MET A 8 20.00 -15.83 33.41
N GLN A 9 20.57 -17.03 33.52
CA GLN A 9 20.66 -17.95 32.38
C GLN A 9 19.50 -18.96 32.43
N GLU A 10 18.73 -19.02 31.33
CA GLU A 10 17.63 -19.99 31.18
C GLU A 10 17.91 -20.88 29.96
N LYS A 11 17.72 -22.19 30.12
CA LYS A 11 17.80 -23.17 29.03
C LYS A 11 16.43 -23.25 28.32
N LYS A 12 16.35 -22.90 27.06
CA LYS A 12 15.12 -22.98 26.25
C LYS A 12 15.35 -23.86 25.04
N TYR A 13 14.42 -24.79 24.78
CA TYR A 13 14.49 -25.61 23.56
C TYR A 13 14.18 -24.78 22.31
N SER A 14 15.11 -24.74 21.38
CA SER A 14 14.93 -24.11 20.10
C SER A 14 14.43 -25.11 19.06
N LYS A 15 13.18 -24.97 18.64
CA LYS A 15 12.59 -25.81 17.57
C LYS A 15 13.35 -25.68 16.24
N GLN A 16 13.91 -24.51 15.97
CA GLN A 16 14.66 -24.22 14.76
C GLN A 16 16.04 -24.90 14.74
N LYS A 17 16.73 -24.94 15.88
CA LYS A 17 18.04 -25.57 16.05
C LYS A 17 17.96 -27.00 16.58
N LYS A 18 16.77 -27.52 16.88
CA LYS A 18 16.50 -28.85 17.46
C LYS A 18 17.37 -29.20 18.66
N ARG A 19 17.73 -28.19 19.50
CA ARG A 19 18.55 -28.35 20.71
C ARG A 19 18.20 -27.30 21.75
N TYR A 20 18.62 -27.57 22.99
CA TYR A 20 18.55 -26.57 24.05
C TYR A 20 19.60 -25.48 23.82
N ILE A 21 19.17 -24.23 23.91
CA ILE A 21 20.04 -23.05 23.88
C ILE A 21 19.94 -22.32 25.21
N THR A 22 21.06 -21.81 25.71
CA THR A 22 21.09 -20.96 26.89
C THR A 22 20.79 -19.52 26.45
N ILE A 23 19.74 -18.94 27.00
CA ILE A 23 19.39 -17.54 26.81
C ILE A 23 19.65 -16.76 28.08
N ARG A 24 20.12 -15.53 27.98
CA ARG A 24 20.24 -14.62 29.11
C ARG A 24 18.95 -13.82 29.22
N LYS A 25 18.27 -13.93 30.35
CA LYS A 25 17.12 -13.10 30.68
C LYS A 25 17.51 -12.09 31.75
N PRO A 26 17.05 -10.82 31.66
CA PRO A 26 17.18 -9.87 32.76
C PRO A 26 16.44 -10.44 34.00
N ILE A 27 17.03 -10.25 35.19
CA ILE A 27 16.40 -10.66 36.47
C ILE A 27 15.18 -9.76 36.77
N PHE A 28 15.19 -8.51 36.29
CA PHE A 28 14.05 -7.65 36.34
C PHE A 28 13.28 -7.82 35.01
N GLU A 29 11.98 -8.03 35.09
CA GLU A 29 11.12 -7.74 33.97
C GLU A 29 11.26 -6.24 33.67
N VAL A 30 12.24 -5.92 32.84
CA VAL A 30 12.18 -4.64 32.14
C VAL A 30 10.96 -4.81 31.27
N LEU A 31 9.87 -4.23 31.70
CA LEU A 31 8.75 -3.88 30.83
C LEU A 31 9.31 -2.88 29.80
N TYR A 32 10.15 -3.36 28.87
CA TYR A 32 10.15 -2.83 27.56
C TYR A 32 8.76 -3.22 27.04
N GLY A 33 7.77 -2.43 27.43
CA GLY A 33 6.61 -2.37 26.62
C GLY A 33 7.15 -2.11 25.23
N ASN A 34 7.05 -3.08 24.34
CA ASN A 34 6.87 -2.77 22.97
C ASN A 34 5.58 -1.92 23.00
N GLU A 35 5.72 -0.64 23.25
CA GLU A 35 4.65 0.31 23.04
C GLU A 35 4.38 0.20 21.56
N VAL A 36 3.46 -0.70 21.23
CA VAL A 36 2.93 -0.83 19.90
C VAL A 36 2.28 0.51 19.65
N ARG A 37 2.97 1.39 18.94
CA ARG A 37 2.43 2.71 18.60
C ARG A 37 1.01 2.49 18.07
N PRO A 38 0.00 3.18 18.61
CA PRO A 38 -1.36 3.01 18.15
C PRO A 38 -1.46 3.26 16.64
N MET A 39 -2.27 2.44 15.96
CA MET A 39 -2.47 2.57 14.51
C MET A 39 -3.49 3.65 14.22
N LEU A 40 -3.11 4.61 13.38
CA LEU A 40 -4.05 5.53 12.75
C LEU A 40 -4.79 4.81 11.61
N ARG A 41 -6.07 5.07 11.47
CA ARG A 41 -6.92 4.48 10.43
C ARG A 41 -7.43 5.48 9.40
N ASP A 42 -7.42 6.75 9.74
CA ASP A 42 -7.84 7.83 8.85
C ASP A 42 -6.64 8.37 8.08
N LEU A 43 -6.85 8.73 6.82
CA LEU A 43 -5.85 9.34 5.96
C LEU A 43 -6.47 10.56 5.28
N PRO A 44 -6.20 11.76 5.79
CA PRO A 44 -6.65 12.99 5.15
C PRO A 44 -6.15 13.09 3.71
N GLU A 45 -6.93 13.75 2.84
CA GLU A 45 -6.64 13.82 1.40
C GLU A 45 -5.27 14.43 1.11
N LYS A 46 -4.93 15.54 1.78
CA LYS A 46 -3.64 16.21 1.59
C LYS A 46 -2.46 15.34 2.03
N VAL A 47 -2.65 14.58 3.12
CA VAL A 47 -1.64 13.63 3.61
C VAL A 47 -1.50 12.46 2.65
N PHE A 48 -2.61 11.92 2.12
CA PHE A 48 -2.58 10.92 1.05
C PHE A 48 -1.73 11.41 -0.12
N GLN A 49 -1.93 12.64 -0.58
CA GLN A 49 -1.18 13.22 -1.69
C GLN A 49 0.32 13.33 -1.41
N ILE A 50 0.70 13.80 -0.21
CA ILE A 50 2.12 13.88 0.19
C ILE A 50 2.77 12.49 0.12
N ILE A 51 2.13 11.48 0.74
CA ILE A 51 2.66 10.11 0.75
C ILE A 51 2.69 9.54 -0.67
N PHE A 52 1.61 9.68 -1.44
CA PHE A 52 1.52 9.13 -2.79
C PHE A 52 2.49 9.80 -3.75
N ASN A 53 2.67 11.12 -3.67
CA ASN A 53 3.67 11.86 -4.44
C ASN A 53 5.09 11.44 -4.08
N ARG A 54 5.39 11.23 -2.80
CA ARG A 54 6.68 10.72 -2.35
C ARG A 54 6.95 9.32 -2.93
N ILE A 55 5.92 8.46 -2.95
CA ILE A 55 6.02 7.15 -3.59
C ILE A 55 6.31 7.30 -5.08
N MET A 56 5.56 8.13 -5.80
CA MET A 56 5.74 8.33 -7.24
C MET A 56 7.12 8.85 -7.63
N THR A 57 7.71 9.71 -6.81
CA THR A 57 8.96 10.42 -7.13
C THR A 57 10.20 9.72 -6.59
N ILE A 58 10.18 9.26 -5.35
CA ILE A 58 11.36 8.75 -4.64
C ILE A 58 11.34 7.22 -4.47
N TYR A 59 10.15 6.63 -4.33
CA TYR A 59 9.99 5.19 -4.09
C TYR A 59 9.13 4.52 -5.16
N PRO A 60 9.44 4.69 -6.47
CA PRO A 60 8.57 4.23 -7.56
C PRO A 60 8.35 2.70 -7.56
N ASN A 61 9.21 1.93 -6.92
CA ASN A 61 9.01 0.49 -6.72
C ASN A 61 7.78 0.14 -5.86
N LEU A 62 7.26 1.08 -5.06
CA LEU A 62 6.05 0.92 -4.25
C LEU A 62 4.78 1.41 -4.97
N LEU A 63 4.91 2.08 -6.13
CA LEU A 63 3.80 2.75 -6.79
C LEU A 63 2.62 1.84 -7.06
N MET A 64 2.86 0.66 -7.64
CA MET A 64 1.76 -0.27 -7.91
C MET A 64 1.16 -0.91 -6.65
N LEU A 65 1.96 -1.12 -5.60
CA LEU A 65 1.44 -1.59 -4.32
C LEU A 65 0.47 -0.58 -3.70
N ALA A 66 0.83 0.71 -3.72
CA ALA A 66 -0.03 1.80 -3.26
C ALA A 66 -1.28 1.94 -4.14
N ALA A 67 -1.12 1.94 -5.47
CA ALA A 67 -2.23 2.07 -6.41
C ALA A 67 -3.24 0.91 -6.32
N LEU A 68 -2.78 -0.33 -6.15
CA LEU A 68 -3.63 -1.49 -5.93
C LEU A 68 -4.44 -1.37 -4.63
N GLY A 69 -3.86 -0.81 -3.58
CA GLY A 69 -4.56 -0.52 -2.34
C GLY A 69 -5.56 0.62 -2.46
N ALA A 70 -5.15 1.75 -3.04
CA ALA A 70 -5.90 2.99 -3.09
C ALA A 70 -7.02 2.99 -4.16
N PHE A 71 -6.83 2.33 -5.30
CA PHE A 71 -7.73 2.44 -6.45
C PHE A 71 -8.48 1.15 -6.78
N ALA A 72 -7.99 0.00 -6.29
CA ALA A 72 -8.65 -1.30 -6.44
C ALA A 72 -9.03 -1.93 -5.09
N GLY A 73 -8.73 -1.27 -3.97
CA GLY A 73 -9.12 -1.70 -2.64
C GLY A 73 -8.48 -3.01 -2.17
N LEU A 74 -7.35 -3.44 -2.75
CA LEU A 74 -6.69 -4.67 -2.37
C LEU A 74 -6.09 -4.59 -0.96
N ARG A 75 -6.07 -5.73 -0.27
CA ARG A 75 -5.25 -5.86 0.94
C ARG A 75 -3.77 -5.86 0.56
N PRO A 76 -2.87 -5.34 1.39
CA PRO A 76 -1.45 -5.28 1.07
C PRO A 76 -0.83 -6.64 0.70
N SER A 77 -1.25 -7.72 1.38
CA SER A 77 -0.82 -9.07 1.05
C SER A 77 -1.36 -9.57 -0.29
N GLU A 78 -2.57 -9.17 -0.69
CA GLU A 78 -3.16 -9.47 -2.00
C GLU A 78 -2.43 -8.70 -3.10
N ALA A 79 -2.07 -7.43 -2.86
CA ALA A 79 -1.32 -6.61 -3.82
C ALA A 79 0.04 -7.22 -4.18
N CYS A 80 0.71 -7.86 -3.23
CA CYS A 80 1.97 -8.57 -3.47
C CYS A 80 1.82 -9.81 -4.38
N ASN A 81 0.61 -10.38 -4.50
CA ASN A 81 0.32 -11.55 -5.33
C ASN A 81 -0.04 -11.20 -6.79
N VAL A 82 -0.16 -9.92 -7.12
CA VAL A 82 -0.56 -9.51 -8.47
C VAL A 82 0.57 -9.76 -9.46
N ARG A 83 0.22 -10.34 -10.61
CA ARG A 83 1.12 -10.62 -11.72
C ARG A 83 0.98 -9.58 -12.82
N ARG A 84 2.01 -9.44 -13.64
CA ARG A 84 1.99 -8.59 -14.84
C ARG A 84 1.05 -9.15 -15.91
N THR A 85 0.75 -8.33 -16.92
CA THR A 85 -0.01 -8.72 -18.10
C THR A 85 0.66 -9.83 -18.90
N ASP A 86 2.00 -9.82 -18.97
CA ASP A 86 2.87 -10.74 -19.71
C ASP A 86 3.41 -11.88 -18.84
N SER A 87 2.84 -12.12 -17.68
CA SER A 87 3.31 -13.17 -16.78
C SER A 87 3.21 -14.56 -17.42
N PRO A 88 4.29 -15.37 -17.39
CA PRO A 88 4.25 -16.74 -17.85
C PRO A 88 3.35 -17.65 -17.02
N LEU A 89 2.96 -17.20 -15.81
CA LEU A 89 2.00 -17.90 -14.95
C LEU A 89 0.55 -17.48 -15.22
N GLY A 90 0.30 -16.79 -16.32
CA GLY A 90 -0.98 -16.21 -16.71
C GLY A 90 -1.12 -14.75 -16.29
N ALA A 91 -1.82 -13.96 -17.11
CA ALA A 91 -2.02 -12.54 -16.89
C ALA A 91 -2.67 -12.26 -15.53
N GLY A 92 -1.98 -11.49 -14.68
CA GLY A 92 -2.51 -11.07 -13.38
C GLY A 92 -3.27 -9.76 -13.43
N ILE A 93 -2.97 -8.93 -14.43
CA ILE A 93 -3.70 -7.69 -14.74
C ILE A 93 -4.14 -7.72 -16.20
N ARG A 94 -5.35 -7.26 -16.50
CA ARG A 94 -5.88 -7.18 -17.86
C ARG A 94 -6.60 -5.86 -18.04
N PHE A 95 -6.41 -5.24 -19.20
CA PHE A 95 -7.02 -3.97 -19.58
C PHE A 95 -8.02 -4.21 -20.72
N GLU A 96 -9.23 -3.70 -20.56
CA GLU A 96 -10.22 -3.60 -21.64
C GLU A 96 -10.23 -2.16 -22.13
N MET A 97 -9.93 -1.99 -23.40
CA MET A 97 -9.94 -0.70 -24.07
C MET A 97 -11.15 -0.62 -25.02
N ALA A 98 -11.79 0.53 -25.08
CA ALA A 98 -12.80 0.84 -26.10
C ALA A 98 -12.62 2.28 -26.55
N ASP A 99 -12.60 2.51 -27.86
CA ASP A 99 -12.45 3.84 -28.47
C ASP A 99 -11.23 4.64 -27.95
N GLY A 100 -10.12 3.93 -27.69
CA GLY A 100 -8.90 4.53 -27.15
C GLY A 100 -8.90 4.80 -25.64
N ASN A 101 -10.01 4.58 -24.96
CA ASN A 101 -10.17 4.80 -23.51
C ASN A 101 -10.20 3.48 -22.76
N ILE A 102 -9.80 3.51 -21.48
CA ILE A 102 -9.88 2.35 -20.60
C ILE A 102 -11.31 2.18 -20.11
N LYS A 103 -11.89 1.02 -20.42
CA LYS A 103 -13.23 0.68 -19.99
C LYS A 103 -13.26 -0.13 -18.70
N ASN A 104 -12.34 -1.07 -18.57
CA ASN A 104 -12.23 -1.90 -17.37
C ASN A 104 -10.76 -2.31 -17.13
N ILE A 105 -10.44 -2.52 -15.87
CA ILE A 105 -9.16 -3.13 -15.44
C ILE A 105 -9.50 -4.27 -14.48
N PHE A 106 -9.03 -5.46 -14.81
CA PHE A 106 -9.24 -6.68 -14.02
C PHE A 106 -7.94 -7.15 -13.39
N ILE A 107 -8.03 -7.58 -12.14
CA ILE A 107 -6.90 -8.07 -11.34
C ILE A 107 -7.24 -9.49 -10.90
N ASP A 108 -6.43 -10.46 -11.31
CA ASP A 108 -6.61 -11.87 -10.99
C ASP A 108 -6.02 -12.19 -9.61
N LEU A 109 -6.91 -12.54 -8.68
CA LEU A 109 -6.62 -13.02 -7.33
C LEU A 109 -7.21 -14.41 -7.09
N LYS A 110 -7.28 -15.25 -8.12
CA LYS A 110 -7.93 -16.59 -8.02
C LYS A 110 -7.03 -17.63 -7.36
N LYS A 111 -5.70 -17.42 -7.37
CA LYS A 111 -4.76 -18.41 -6.85
C LYS A 111 -3.49 -17.78 -6.33
N GLU A 112 -3.04 -18.22 -5.16
CA GLU A 112 -1.69 -17.94 -4.67
C GLU A 112 -0.68 -18.74 -5.49
N LEU A 113 0.33 -18.07 -6.02
CA LEU A 113 1.39 -18.68 -6.81
C LEU A 113 2.76 -18.37 -6.21
N VAL A 114 3.73 -19.22 -6.53
CA VAL A 114 5.13 -18.95 -6.20
C VAL A 114 5.64 -17.86 -7.15
N LEU A 115 5.94 -16.68 -6.62
CA LEU A 115 6.39 -15.52 -7.38
C LEU A 115 7.86 -15.18 -7.16
N ARG A 116 8.60 -16.03 -6.43
CA ARG A 116 10.02 -15.83 -6.08
C ARG A 116 10.82 -17.12 -6.17
N SER A 117 12.09 -17.00 -6.55
CA SER A 117 13.03 -18.14 -6.65
C SER A 117 13.38 -18.75 -5.29
N ASP A 118 13.36 -17.94 -4.24
CA ASP A 118 13.66 -18.37 -2.86
C ASP A 118 12.46 -18.98 -2.13
N LEU A 119 11.33 -19.18 -2.83
CA LEU A 119 10.08 -19.78 -2.33
C LEU A 119 9.47 -19.03 -1.14
N VAL A 120 9.90 -17.81 -0.85
CA VAL A 120 9.30 -16.98 0.19
C VAL A 120 7.88 -16.60 -0.23
N SER A 121 6.89 -16.83 0.64
CA SER A 121 5.52 -16.40 0.39
C SER A 121 5.44 -14.88 0.28
N VAL A 122 4.87 -14.40 -0.80
CA VAL A 122 4.69 -12.96 -1.02
C VAL A 122 3.54 -12.37 -0.21
N GLY A 123 2.57 -13.20 0.16
CA GLY A 123 1.40 -12.81 0.96
C GLY A 123 0.23 -13.78 0.75
N LYS A 124 -0.84 -13.60 1.50
CA LYS A 124 -2.05 -14.45 1.41
C LYS A 124 -3.19 -13.73 0.68
N ILE A 125 -3.91 -14.47 -0.13
CA ILE A 125 -5.19 -14.06 -0.74
C ILE A 125 -6.32 -14.52 0.18
N LYS A 126 -6.99 -13.58 0.86
CA LYS A 126 -8.07 -13.94 1.82
C LYS A 126 -9.36 -14.40 1.15
N LYS A 127 -9.62 -13.96 -0.08
CA LYS A 127 -10.78 -14.34 -0.88
C LYS A 127 -10.35 -14.42 -2.34
N GLU A 128 -10.43 -15.61 -2.90
CA GLU A 128 -10.18 -15.85 -4.32
C GLU A 128 -11.25 -15.16 -5.15
N ARG A 129 -10.84 -14.33 -6.11
CA ARG A 129 -11.72 -13.54 -6.96
C ARG A 129 -10.98 -12.92 -8.14
N GLU A 130 -11.75 -12.43 -9.08
CA GLU A 130 -11.31 -11.40 -10.00
C GLU A 130 -11.77 -10.06 -9.44
N GLN A 131 -10.81 -9.17 -9.17
CA GLN A 131 -11.06 -7.84 -8.66
C GLN A 131 -11.07 -6.84 -9.82
N ARG A 132 -11.97 -5.85 -9.77
CA ARG A 132 -11.97 -4.73 -10.73
C ARG A 132 -11.45 -3.47 -10.05
N VAL A 133 -10.81 -2.61 -10.82
CA VAL A 133 -10.53 -1.23 -10.41
C VAL A 133 -11.86 -0.45 -10.43
N TYR A 134 -12.08 0.38 -9.42
CA TYR A 134 -13.30 1.18 -9.34
C TYR A 134 -13.37 2.17 -10.51
N PRO A 135 -14.53 2.37 -11.17
CA PRO A 135 -14.64 3.15 -12.40
C PRO A 135 -14.04 4.55 -12.32
N ALA A 136 -14.27 5.29 -11.22
CA ALA A 136 -13.71 6.63 -11.04
C ALA A 136 -12.18 6.66 -10.93
N PHE A 137 -11.51 5.53 -10.77
CA PHE A 137 -10.05 5.45 -10.62
C PHE A 137 -9.35 4.78 -11.81
N LEU A 138 -10.05 4.45 -12.89
CA LEU A 138 -9.46 3.72 -14.02
C LEU A 138 -8.28 4.46 -14.64
N GLU A 139 -8.46 5.75 -14.95
CA GLU A 139 -7.43 6.58 -15.60
C GLU A 139 -6.20 6.75 -14.70
N VAL A 140 -6.40 7.12 -13.43
CA VAL A 140 -5.27 7.31 -12.50
C VAL A 140 -4.54 6.01 -12.23
N PHE A 141 -5.25 4.89 -12.14
CA PHE A 141 -4.63 3.58 -11.99
C PHE A 141 -3.77 3.22 -13.20
N TYR A 142 -4.30 3.46 -14.40
CA TYR A 142 -3.57 3.18 -15.64
C TYR A 142 -2.33 4.07 -15.79
N ALA A 143 -2.45 5.35 -15.47
CA ALA A 143 -1.30 6.25 -15.45
C ALA A 143 -0.20 5.76 -14.47
N CYS A 144 -0.59 5.30 -13.28
CA CYS A 144 0.33 4.67 -12.34
C CYS A 144 0.97 3.41 -12.93
N TYR A 145 0.18 2.57 -13.60
CA TYR A 145 0.67 1.36 -14.25
C TYR A 145 1.69 1.67 -15.33
N GLN A 146 1.39 2.59 -16.25
CA GLN A 146 2.31 3.00 -17.31
C GLN A 146 3.61 3.56 -16.75
N ARG A 147 3.52 4.47 -15.76
CA ARG A 147 4.69 5.03 -15.09
C ARG A 147 5.54 3.96 -14.42
N TYR A 148 4.90 3.01 -13.76
CA TYR A 148 5.60 1.89 -13.12
C TYR A 148 6.26 0.98 -14.14
N MET A 149 5.58 0.64 -15.24
CA MET A 149 6.17 -0.18 -16.31
C MET A 149 7.39 0.49 -16.94
N SER A 150 7.34 1.81 -17.15
CA SER A 150 8.52 2.59 -17.60
C SER A 150 9.65 2.55 -16.56
N TYR A 151 9.32 2.60 -15.27
CA TYR A 151 10.33 2.50 -14.20
C TYR A 151 11.03 1.14 -14.16
N ILE A 152 10.33 0.02 -14.40
CA ILE A 152 10.93 -1.32 -14.38
C ILE A 152 11.59 -1.70 -15.71
N GLN A 153 11.34 -0.95 -16.78
CA GLN A 153 11.94 -1.19 -18.08
C GLN A 153 13.47 -1.13 -17.99
N GLY A 154 14.14 -2.13 -18.52
CA GLY A 154 15.61 -2.24 -18.51
C GLY A 154 16.21 -2.67 -17.16
N ARG A 155 15.41 -2.87 -16.12
CA ARG A 155 15.89 -3.39 -14.83
C ARG A 155 15.97 -4.92 -14.85
N LYS A 156 16.93 -5.47 -14.11
CA LYS A 156 17.00 -6.93 -13.90
C LYS A 156 15.91 -7.33 -12.89
N TYR A 157 15.10 -8.34 -13.24
CA TYR A 157 14.10 -8.92 -12.36
C TYR A 157 13.85 -10.40 -12.67
N GLU A 158 13.22 -11.11 -11.75
CA GLU A 158 12.89 -12.54 -11.89
C GLU A 158 11.70 -12.72 -12.86
N ALA A 159 11.96 -12.55 -14.18
CA ALA A 159 10.94 -12.54 -15.23
C ALA A 159 10.05 -13.78 -15.26
N LYS A 160 10.62 -14.97 -14.97
CA LYS A 160 9.91 -16.26 -14.99
C LYS A 160 8.76 -16.38 -14.00
N TYR A 161 8.72 -15.55 -12.97
CA TYR A 161 7.63 -15.53 -11.99
C TYR A 161 6.54 -14.51 -12.33
N GLY A 162 6.81 -13.55 -13.19
CA GLY A 162 5.84 -12.59 -13.69
C GLY A 162 5.18 -11.72 -12.64
N ALA A 163 5.80 -11.52 -11.49
CA ALA A 163 5.27 -10.63 -10.45
C ALA A 163 5.16 -9.19 -10.96
N LEU A 164 4.07 -8.49 -10.61
CA LEU A 164 3.90 -7.07 -10.95
C LEU A 164 4.77 -6.20 -10.06
N THR A 165 4.76 -6.43 -8.76
CA THR A 165 5.39 -5.56 -7.77
C THR A 165 6.77 -6.08 -7.39
N LEU A 166 7.80 -5.28 -7.67
CA LEU A 166 9.19 -5.71 -7.58
C LEU A 166 9.97 -4.87 -6.58
N THR A 167 10.81 -5.54 -5.77
CA THR A 167 11.82 -4.89 -4.93
C THR A 167 12.90 -4.23 -5.81
N ARG A 168 13.78 -3.45 -5.21
CA ARG A 168 14.94 -2.88 -5.92
C ARG A 168 15.85 -3.95 -6.51
N ASP A 169 15.89 -5.13 -5.88
CA ASP A 169 16.68 -6.29 -6.33
C ASP A 169 15.96 -7.14 -7.40
N GLY A 170 14.79 -6.70 -7.88
CA GLY A 170 14.02 -7.37 -8.93
C GLY A 170 13.27 -8.62 -8.50
N LYS A 171 13.14 -8.90 -7.22
CA LYS A 171 12.29 -9.97 -6.67
C LYS A 171 10.89 -9.45 -6.38
N ALA A 172 9.90 -10.33 -6.39
CA ALA A 172 8.55 -9.96 -5.95
C ALA A 172 8.56 -9.43 -4.51
N PHE A 173 7.78 -8.38 -4.23
CA PHE A 173 7.58 -7.94 -2.86
C PHE A 173 6.89 -9.01 -2.02
N ALA A 174 7.46 -9.31 -0.85
CA ALA A 174 6.74 -9.98 0.21
C ALA A 174 6.06 -8.94 1.12
N TYR A 175 4.94 -9.33 1.75
CA TYR A 175 4.17 -8.41 2.60
C TYR A 175 5.01 -7.71 3.69
N ASP A 176 5.90 -8.46 4.35
CA ASP A 176 6.76 -7.86 5.39
C ASP A 176 7.77 -6.86 4.82
N SER A 177 8.30 -7.13 3.61
CA SER A 177 9.19 -6.19 2.93
C SER A 177 8.45 -4.94 2.48
N TYR A 178 7.20 -5.09 2.01
CA TYR A 178 6.33 -3.95 1.68
C TYR A 178 6.05 -3.10 2.92
N ARG A 179 5.69 -3.72 4.03
CA ARG A 179 5.41 -3.01 5.28
C ARG A 179 6.61 -2.19 5.75
N LYS A 180 7.82 -2.77 5.70
CA LYS A 180 9.06 -2.05 6.07
C LYS A 180 9.32 -0.89 5.12
N ALA A 181 9.30 -1.12 3.81
CA ALA A 181 9.54 -0.07 2.83
C ALA A 181 8.49 1.06 2.89
N PHE A 182 7.24 0.74 3.21
CA PHE A 182 6.20 1.74 3.43
C PHE A 182 6.44 2.57 4.69
N HIS A 183 6.93 1.95 5.77
CA HIS A 183 7.33 2.68 6.97
C HIS A 183 8.42 3.71 6.66
N ASP A 184 9.44 3.33 5.88
CA ASP A 184 10.51 4.24 5.47
C ASP A 184 9.97 5.44 4.65
N VAL A 185 8.94 5.21 3.81
CA VAL A 185 8.25 6.30 3.09
C VAL A 185 7.56 7.25 4.05
N VAL A 186 6.82 6.71 5.02
CA VAL A 186 6.07 7.51 5.99
C VAL A 186 7.01 8.36 6.83
N GLU A 187 8.06 7.77 7.37
CA GLU A 187 9.10 8.49 8.14
C GLU A 187 9.74 9.62 7.30
N ALA A 188 9.99 9.37 6.01
CA ALA A 188 10.52 10.40 5.11
C ALA A 188 9.53 11.53 4.78
N CYS A 189 8.23 11.33 4.98
CA CYS A 189 7.20 12.35 4.77
C CYS A 189 6.97 13.24 6.00
N ILE A 190 7.31 12.79 7.22
CA ILE A 190 7.05 13.53 8.45
C ILE A 190 7.64 14.94 8.43
N PRO A 191 8.92 15.16 8.05
CA PRO A 191 9.48 16.52 8.01
C PRO A 191 8.72 17.46 7.06
N GLU A 192 8.27 16.96 5.90
CA GLU A 192 7.48 17.73 4.93
C GLU A 192 6.10 18.09 5.51
N MET A 193 5.46 17.16 6.20
CA MET A 193 4.17 17.40 6.86
C MET A 193 4.31 18.44 7.98
N LEU A 194 5.35 18.36 8.80
CA LEU A 194 5.58 19.30 9.90
C LEU A 194 5.94 20.71 9.41
N ALA A 195 6.50 20.84 8.21
CA ALA A 195 6.82 22.12 7.58
C ALA A 195 5.67 22.70 6.72
N SER A 196 4.51 22.06 6.72
CA SER A 196 3.36 22.51 5.93
C SER A 196 2.69 23.71 6.58
N ASP A 197 2.13 24.61 5.75
CA ASP A 197 1.24 25.70 6.22
C ASP A 197 -0.18 25.23 6.57
N ASP A 198 -0.50 23.96 6.26
CA ASP A 198 -1.80 23.37 6.52
C ASP A 198 -1.86 22.73 7.90
N PHE A 199 -2.75 23.24 8.75
CA PHE A 199 -2.90 22.77 10.12
C PHE A 199 -3.26 21.28 10.23
N GLU A 200 -4.10 20.75 9.33
CA GLU A 200 -4.47 19.33 9.32
C GLU A 200 -3.25 18.46 9.00
N VAL A 201 -2.44 18.87 8.03
CA VAL A 201 -1.21 18.18 7.62
C VAL A 201 -0.18 18.19 8.75
N VAL A 202 0.05 19.35 9.37
CA VAL A 202 0.97 19.49 10.53
C VAL A 202 0.53 18.60 11.68
N THR A 203 -0.77 18.66 12.04
CA THR A 203 -1.34 17.84 13.13
C THR A 203 -1.15 16.35 12.83
N TYR A 204 -1.39 15.93 11.59
CA TYR A 204 -1.19 14.54 11.21
C TYR A 204 0.28 14.13 11.28
N GLY A 205 1.20 15.00 10.85
CA GLY A 205 2.66 14.81 11.00
C GLY A 205 3.06 14.61 12.46
N GLN A 206 2.52 15.42 13.37
CA GLN A 206 2.74 15.28 14.83
C GLN A 206 2.19 13.94 15.36
N LEU A 207 0.99 13.55 14.94
CA LEU A 207 0.42 12.24 15.31
C LEU A 207 1.29 11.06 14.84
N LEU A 208 1.96 11.16 13.69
CA LEU A 208 2.84 10.11 13.19
C LEU A 208 4.13 9.97 14.01
N MET A 209 4.52 10.95 14.82
CA MET A 209 5.65 10.82 15.75
C MET A 209 5.34 9.83 16.89
N GLU A 210 4.07 9.72 17.30
CA GLU A 210 3.62 8.85 18.39
C GLU A 210 2.87 7.61 17.90
N LYS A 211 2.27 7.71 16.73
CA LYS A 211 1.42 6.66 16.12
C LYS A 211 2.04 6.20 14.81
N GLN A 212 1.51 5.13 14.27
CA GLN A 212 1.98 4.61 12.97
C GLN A 212 0.80 4.34 12.03
N ILE A 213 1.11 4.30 10.74
CA ILE A 213 0.22 3.80 9.71
C ILE A 213 0.85 2.61 9.01
N SER A 214 0.02 1.73 8.48
CA SER A 214 0.46 0.58 7.70
C SER A 214 -0.05 0.69 6.27
N PRO A 215 0.44 -0.13 5.31
CA PRO A 215 -0.08 -0.12 3.94
C PRO A 215 -1.58 -0.35 3.81
N HIS A 216 -2.25 -0.86 4.83
CA HIS A 216 -3.71 -0.95 4.89
C HIS A 216 -4.41 0.40 4.79
N ILE A 217 -3.70 1.50 5.08
CA ILE A 217 -4.25 2.85 5.04
C ILE A 217 -4.79 3.21 3.63
N PHE A 218 -4.16 2.72 2.56
CA PHE A 218 -4.65 2.93 1.19
C PHE A 218 -6.02 2.27 0.96
N ARG A 219 -6.22 1.07 1.49
CA ARG A 219 -7.52 0.41 1.41
C ARG A 219 -8.57 1.08 2.31
N HIS A 220 -8.19 1.69 3.43
CA HIS A 220 -9.08 2.53 4.22
C HIS A 220 -9.49 3.77 3.43
N TRP A 221 -8.54 4.49 2.85
CA TRP A 221 -8.79 5.63 1.98
C TRP A 221 -9.74 5.26 0.82
N PHE A 222 -9.52 4.14 0.14
CA PHE A 222 -10.43 3.62 -0.87
C PHE A 222 -11.86 3.47 -0.35
N SER A 223 -12.03 2.90 0.84
CA SER A 223 -13.35 2.72 1.44
C SER A 223 -14.05 4.04 1.73
N VAL A 224 -13.32 5.02 2.26
CA VAL A 224 -13.83 6.38 2.49
C VAL A 224 -14.28 7.00 1.17
N LYS A 225 -13.48 6.92 0.11
CA LYS A 225 -13.84 7.46 -1.21
C LYS A 225 -15.11 6.82 -1.78
N LEU A 226 -15.23 5.49 -1.71
CA LEU A 226 -16.43 4.81 -2.17
C LEU A 226 -17.68 5.24 -1.39
N THR A 227 -17.56 5.39 -0.09
CA THR A 227 -18.66 5.89 0.76
C THR A 227 -19.08 7.30 0.32
N LEU A 228 -18.13 8.18 0.04
CA LEU A 228 -18.38 9.54 -0.47
C LEU A 228 -18.99 9.54 -1.88
N TYR A 229 -18.66 8.56 -2.70
CA TYR A 229 -19.28 8.35 -4.02
C TYR A 229 -20.68 7.72 -3.94
N GLY A 230 -21.18 7.46 -2.74
CA GLY A 230 -22.54 6.97 -2.53
C GLY A 230 -22.67 5.45 -2.49
N GLU A 231 -21.57 4.70 -2.50
CA GLU A 231 -21.64 3.24 -2.37
C GLU A 231 -22.20 2.85 -0.99
N GLY A 232 -23.17 1.94 -1.01
CA GLY A 232 -23.72 1.34 0.20
C GLY A 232 -22.88 0.17 0.72
N VAL A 233 -23.40 -0.52 1.76
CA VAL A 233 -22.70 -1.66 2.39
C VAL A 233 -22.35 -2.75 1.37
N GLU A 234 -23.31 -3.12 0.50
CA GLU A 234 -23.10 -4.16 -0.51
C GLU A 234 -22.05 -3.75 -1.56
N GLY A 235 -22.10 -2.50 -2.03
CA GLY A 235 -21.12 -1.94 -2.94
C GLY A 235 -19.72 -1.96 -2.34
N LEU A 236 -19.57 -1.49 -1.10
CA LEU A 236 -18.30 -1.55 -0.38
C LEU A 236 -17.78 -2.98 -0.22
N MET A 237 -18.64 -3.94 0.15
CA MET A 237 -18.25 -5.34 0.26
C MET A 237 -17.79 -5.91 -1.08
N TYR A 238 -18.52 -5.60 -2.17
CA TYR A 238 -18.18 -6.04 -3.52
C TYR A 238 -16.82 -5.50 -3.95
N TRP A 239 -16.66 -4.18 -3.94
CA TRP A 239 -15.43 -3.49 -4.39
C TRP A 239 -14.21 -3.78 -3.53
N ARG A 240 -14.39 -4.15 -2.27
CA ARG A 240 -13.31 -4.54 -1.36
C ARG A 240 -13.06 -6.05 -1.34
N GLY A 241 -13.99 -6.85 -1.83
CA GLY A 241 -13.95 -8.31 -1.73
C GLY A 241 -14.02 -8.78 -0.26
N ASP A 242 -14.84 -8.13 0.56
CA ASP A 242 -15.06 -8.55 1.95
C ASP A 242 -16.08 -9.69 2.02
N LYS A 243 -15.97 -10.52 3.07
CA LYS A 243 -16.90 -11.63 3.33
C LYS A 243 -18.04 -11.24 4.29
N SER A 244 -17.83 -10.22 5.12
CA SER A 244 -18.80 -9.76 6.12
C SER A 244 -19.01 -8.24 6.01
N PRO A 245 -20.18 -7.73 6.41
CA PRO A 245 -20.53 -6.32 6.31
C PRO A 245 -19.89 -5.44 7.39
N GLU A 246 -19.34 -6.01 8.46
CA GLU A 246 -18.88 -5.28 9.64
C GLU A 246 -17.91 -4.12 9.30
N SER A 247 -16.92 -4.42 8.45
CA SER A 247 -15.98 -3.38 8.01
C SER A 247 -16.64 -2.31 7.15
N ALA A 248 -17.62 -2.66 6.32
CA ALA A 248 -18.35 -1.72 5.48
C ALA A 248 -19.28 -0.83 6.31
N LEU A 249 -19.99 -1.42 7.29
CA LEU A 249 -20.87 -0.68 8.20
C LEU A 249 -20.15 0.43 8.94
N THR A 250 -18.90 0.23 9.37
CA THR A 250 -18.11 1.25 10.04
C THR A 250 -17.98 2.53 9.20
N TYR A 251 -17.77 2.41 7.89
CA TYR A 251 -17.68 3.58 6.99
C TYR A 251 -19.04 4.21 6.73
N ILE A 252 -20.09 3.41 6.52
CA ILE A 252 -21.43 3.91 6.27
C ILE A 252 -22.00 4.66 7.48
N ASN A 253 -21.80 4.14 8.68
CA ASN A 253 -22.26 4.79 9.91
C ASN A 253 -21.60 6.17 10.15
N ASN A 254 -20.37 6.35 9.64
CA ASN A 254 -19.63 7.61 9.75
C ASN A 254 -19.75 8.50 8.49
N LYS A 255 -20.67 8.16 7.57
CA LYS A 255 -20.78 8.84 6.26
C LYS A 255 -20.98 10.35 6.39
N SER A 256 -21.85 10.79 7.26
CA SER A 256 -22.15 12.23 7.45
C SER A 256 -20.93 13.03 7.93
N ASP A 257 -20.11 12.44 8.80
CA ASP A 257 -18.88 13.09 9.26
C ASP A 257 -17.81 13.12 8.17
N LEU A 258 -17.71 12.06 7.37
CA LEU A 258 -16.83 11.98 6.20
C LEU A 258 -17.23 13.00 5.13
N GLU A 259 -18.52 13.15 4.85
CA GLU A 259 -19.05 14.15 3.90
C GLU A 259 -18.69 15.57 4.32
N ARG A 260 -18.87 15.94 5.61
CA ARG A 260 -18.50 17.26 6.13
C ARG A 260 -16.99 17.53 6.01
N GLN A 261 -16.15 16.51 6.22
CA GLN A 261 -14.69 16.65 6.06
C GLN A 261 -14.32 16.82 4.60
N TYR A 262 -15.02 16.12 3.70
CA TYR A 262 -14.74 16.15 2.27
C TYR A 262 -15.19 17.46 1.60
N GLU A 263 -16.33 18.03 1.99
CA GLU A 263 -16.82 19.32 1.49
C GLU A 263 -15.82 20.46 1.73
N LYS A 264 -15.00 20.35 2.78
CA LYS A 264 -13.93 21.32 3.07
C LYS A 264 -12.68 21.13 2.19
N VAL A 265 -12.50 19.96 1.58
CA VAL A 265 -11.32 19.57 0.81
C VAL A 265 -11.74 19.22 -0.61
N SER A 266 -12.43 20.14 -1.31
CA SER A 266 -13.10 19.87 -2.58
C SER A 266 -12.19 19.32 -3.70
N SER A 267 -12.86 18.80 -4.74
CA SER A 267 -12.40 18.14 -5.97
C SER A 267 -11.19 18.77 -6.70
N GLU A 268 -10.83 20.00 -6.42
CA GLU A 268 -9.71 20.71 -7.04
C GLU A 268 -8.35 20.02 -6.84
N ILE A 269 -8.17 19.34 -5.72
CA ILE A 269 -6.86 18.76 -5.33
C ILE A 269 -6.57 17.47 -6.10
N PHE A 270 -7.60 16.65 -6.34
CA PHE A 270 -7.42 15.40 -7.10
C PHE A 270 -7.15 15.68 -8.58
N ASN A 271 -7.88 16.63 -9.16
CA ASN A 271 -7.68 17.12 -10.51
C ASN A 271 -6.30 17.80 -10.67
N TYR A 272 -5.82 18.51 -9.66
CA TYR A 272 -4.48 19.11 -9.66
C TYR A 272 -3.35 18.07 -9.67
N SER A 273 -3.48 16.99 -8.94
CA SER A 273 -2.47 15.90 -8.92
C SER A 273 -2.41 15.14 -10.24
N LEU A 274 -3.57 14.89 -10.86
CA LEU A 274 -3.66 14.31 -12.20
C LEU A 274 -3.05 15.25 -13.24
N TRP A 275 -3.44 16.53 -13.25
CA TRP A 275 -2.93 17.53 -14.17
C TRP A 275 -1.41 17.74 -14.03
N LYS A 276 -0.88 17.76 -12.81
CA LYS A 276 0.56 17.86 -12.56
C LYS A 276 1.32 16.63 -13.04
N SER A 277 0.73 15.45 -12.90
CA SER A 277 1.27 14.19 -13.43
C SER A 277 1.29 14.19 -14.95
N GLU A 278 0.23 14.67 -15.61
CA GLU A 278 0.12 14.79 -17.07
C GLU A 278 1.13 15.81 -17.63
N LYS A 279 1.26 16.98 -17.01
CA LYS A 279 2.28 17.97 -17.41
C LYS A 279 3.71 17.46 -17.29
N GLN A 280 4.02 16.70 -16.22
CA GLN A 280 5.34 16.09 -16.07
C GLN A 280 5.59 15.01 -17.12
N GLN A 281 4.57 14.27 -17.54
CA GLN A 281 4.69 13.30 -18.62
C GLN A 281 4.87 13.97 -20.00
N MET A 282 4.19 15.10 -20.25
CA MET A 282 4.37 15.87 -21.48
C MET A 282 5.77 16.48 -21.57
N ALA A 283 6.25 17.08 -20.48
CA ALA A 283 7.62 17.64 -20.42
C ALA A 283 8.70 16.58 -20.61
N LEU A 284 8.49 15.35 -20.10
CA LEU A 284 9.41 14.22 -20.33
C LEU A 284 9.37 13.71 -21.79
N LYS A 285 8.23 13.82 -22.48
CA LYS A 285 8.12 13.44 -23.89
C LYS A 285 8.73 14.52 -24.81
N GLU A 286 8.59 15.78 -24.46
CA GLU A 286 9.19 16.89 -25.21
C GLU A 286 10.72 16.95 -25.04
N GLY A 287 11.24 16.65 -23.86
CA GLY A 287 12.70 16.55 -23.61
C GLY A 287 13.39 15.29 -24.11
N MET A 288 12.65 14.35 -24.73
CA MET A 288 13.21 13.17 -25.42
C MET A 288 13.31 13.35 -26.94
N HIS A 289 12.93 14.53 -27.48
CA HIS A 289 12.98 14.87 -28.91
C HIS A 289 14.06 15.93 -29.25
N ASP A 290 14.84 16.37 -28.26
CA ASP A 290 16.07 17.13 -28.42
C ASP A 290 17.29 16.23 -28.08
#